data_0d125f07a1630a3d1131f1894bd06b27
#
_entry.id   0d125f07a1630a3d1131f1894bd06b27
#
_cell.length_a   1.000
_cell.length_b   1.000
_cell.length_c   1.000
_cell.angle_alpha   90.00
_cell.angle_beta   90.00
_cell.angle_gamma   90.00
#
_symmetry.space_group_name_H-M   'P 1'
#
loop_
_entity.id
_entity.type
_entity.pdbx_description
1 polymer ?
#
loop_
_entity_poly.entity_id
_entity_poly.type
_entity_poly.pdbx_seq_one_letter_code
_entity_poly.pdbx_strand_id
1 'polypeptide(L)'
;VPYAEEEDTRKVQTAVIGRAASDRPVFLPYDHDDFDRFMRGRTRDDFYCGILLGGCGKRLSPKRYTDKKCHFAHRPPVHCRRTEVGEDSADHLYIGRAVADWLGQQGQRAVHVVYKPEGHQVREVVDVSYEAGRRLIRVQLARRSKREWEGANAELRVRHPELDWLFGPDSLLANWQVERQGYALRVQCRSLGTTRAVEIGTQFPDRPVEWTSLSECTLTPEGIVTPNLLHT
;
A
#
# COMPACT_ATOMS: atom_id res chain seq x y z
N VAL A 1 -27.64 -7.71 11.65
CA VAL A 1 -28.54 -7.88 10.49
C VAL A 1 -27.69 -7.70 9.26
N PRO A 2 -27.64 -8.67 8.32
CA PRO A 2 -26.88 -8.48 7.08
C PRO A 2 -27.55 -7.34 6.30
N TYR A 3 -26.79 -6.32 5.93
CA TYR A 3 -27.25 -5.24 5.10
C TYR A 3 -27.63 -5.79 3.72
N ALA A 4 -28.81 -5.42 3.20
CA ALA A 4 -29.22 -5.79 1.85
C ALA A 4 -28.20 -5.25 0.83
N GLU A 5 -27.69 -6.12 -0.02
CA GLU A 5 -26.84 -5.72 -1.15
C GLU A 5 -27.74 -5.15 -2.25
N GLU A 6 -27.88 -3.84 -2.27
CA GLU A 6 -28.36 -3.14 -3.45
C GLU A 6 -27.20 -3.01 -4.44
N GLU A 7 -27.38 -3.47 -5.67
CA GLU A 7 -26.45 -3.26 -6.79
C GLU A 7 -26.41 -1.76 -7.20
N ASP A 8 -25.85 -0.92 -6.38
CA ASP A 8 -25.54 0.45 -6.76
C ASP A 8 -24.13 0.50 -7.35
N THR A 9 -24.02 0.47 -8.66
CA THR A 9 -22.77 0.51 -9.45
C THR A 9 -21.94 1.79 -9.26
N ARG A 10 -22.34 2.71 -8.38
CA ARG A 10 -21.64 3.97 -8.09
C ARG A 10 -20.81 3.91 -6.80
N LYS A 11 -20.94 2.82 -6.04
CA LYS A 11 -20.33 2.67 -4.70
C LYS A 11 -18.86 2.35 -4.76
N VAL A 12 -18.08 3.00 -3.89
CA VAL A 12 -16.72 2.62 -3.54
C VAL A 12 -16.52 2.84 -2.05
N GLN A 13 -15.66 2.03 -1.43
CA GLN A 13 -15.39 2.10 0.00
C GLN A 13 -14.13 2.89 0.32
N THR A 14 -13.20 2.97 -0.64
CA THR A 14 -11.92 3.65 -0.47
C THR A 14 -11.84 4.88 -1.36
N ALA A 15 -11.38 5.98 -0.80
CA ALA A 15 -11.09 7.24 -1.48
C ALA A 15 -9.67 7.71 -1.18
N VAL A 16 -9.24 8.78 -1.82
CA VAL A 16 -8.07 9.57 -1.41
C VAL A 16 -8.52 10.96 -0.99
N ILE A 17 -7.74 11.59 -0.09
CA ILE A 17 -8.05 12.93 0.45
C ILE A 17 -7.27 14.01 -0.26
N GLY A 18 -7.90 15.16 -0.48
CA GLY A 18 -7.32 16.44 -0.88
C GLY A 18 -7.30 16.67 -2.39
N ARG A 19 -6.89 15.68 -3.17
CA ARG A 19 -6.85 15.75 -4.65
C ARG A 19 -6.87 14.38 -5.29
N ALA A 20 -7.25 14.31 -6.56
CA ALA A 20 -7.33 13.06 -7.31
C ALA A 20 -6.02 12.25 -7.38
N ALA A 21 -4.89 12.92 -7.47
CA ALA A 21 -3.56 12.28 -7.51
C ALA A 21 -2.91 12.12 -6.12
N SER A 22 -3.69 12.24 -5.05
CA SER A 22 -3.20 12.06 -3.68
C SER A 22 -2.85 10.60 -3.41
N ASP A 23 -1.82 10.38 -2.62
CA ASP A 23 -1.40 9.10 -2.07
C ASP A 23 -1.90 8.86 -0.63
N ARG A 24 -2.88 9.65 -0.18
CA ARG A 24 -3.47 9.57 1.16
C ARG A 24 -4.80 8.81 1.12
N PRO A 25 -4.78 7.48 1.24
CA PRO A 25 -6.00 6.67 1.17
C PRO A 25 -6.80 6.78 2.46
N VAL A 26 -8.11 6.67 2.34
CA VAL A 26 -9.05 6.56 3.44
C VAL A 26 -10.09 5.51 3.13
N PHE A 27 -10.44 4.73 4.14
CA PHE A 27 -11.51 3.75 4.08
C PHE A 27 -12.73 4.29 4.84
N LEU A 28 -13.89 4.35 4.19
CA LEU A 28 -15.12 4.78 4.85
C LEU A 28 -15.67 3.63 5.71
N PRO A 29 -15.94 3.85 7.02
CA PRO A 29 -16.58 2.85 7.86
C PRO A 29 -17.95 2.44 7.33
N TYR A 30 -18.33 1.18 7.52
CA TYR A 30 -19.65 0.67 7.12
C TYR A 30 -20.78 1.17 8.03
N ASP A 31 -20.48 1.29 9.33
CA ASP A 31 -21.42 1.69 10.35
C ASP A 31 -21.60 3.21 10.44
N HIS A 32 -22.81 3.67 10.75
CA HIS A 32 -23.13 5.10 10.78
C HIS A 32 -22.52 5.84 11.96
N ASP A 33 -22.31 5.20 13.12
CA ASP A 33 -21.67 5.84 14.26
C ASP A 33 -20.16 6.01 14.01
N ASP A 34 -19.55 5.00 13.40
CA ASP A 34 -18.16 5.07 12.92
C ASP A 34 -18.01 6.07 11.78
N PHE A 35 -18.99 6.19 10.90
CA PHE A 35 -19.06 7.23 9.88
C PHE A 35 -19.02 8.63 10.51
N ASP A 36 -19.84 8.87 11.52
CA ASP A 36 -19.90 10.17 12.21
C ASP A 36 -18.56 10.51 12.88
N ARG A 37 -17.89 9.50 13.48
CA ARG A 37 -16.53 9.65 14.01
C ARG A 37 -15.50 9.92 12.92
N PHE A 38 -15.58 9.20 11.81
CA PHE A 38 -14.70 9.38 10.64
C PHE A 38 -14.82 10.78 10.04
N MET A 39 -16.03 11.34 9.98
CA MET A 39 -16.29 12.66 9.40
C MET A 39 -15.90 13.84 10.31
N ARG A 40 -15.58 13.61 11.58
CA ARG A 40 -15.14 14.70 12.47
C ARG A 40 -13.87 15.37 11.96
N GLY A 41 -13.93 16.69 11.77
CA GLY A 41 -12.81 17.48 11.25
C GLY A 41 -12.50 17.27 9.75
N ARG A 42 -13.39 16.60 9.00
CA ARG A 42 -13.28 16.43 7.56
C ARG A 42 -14.42 17.14 6.83
N THR A 43 -14.14 17.64 5.65
CA THR A 43 -15.16 18.22 4.77
C THR A 43 -15.64 17.18 3.76
N ARG A 44 -16.91 17.28 3.34
CA ARG A 44 -17.50 16.34 2.38
C ARG A 44 -16.90 16.44 0.97
N ASP A 45 -16.21 17.52 0.68
CA ASP A 45 -15.65 17.81 -0.65
C ASP A 45 -14.19 17.37 -0.80
N ASP A 46 -13.58 16.79 0.25
CA ASP A 46 -12.17 16.42 0.25
C ASP A 46 -11.88 15.02 -0.30
N PHE A 47 -12.89 14.27 -0.70
CA PHE A 47 -12.76 12.89 -1.13
C PHE A 47 -12.77 12.73 -2.64
N TYR A 48 -11.83 11.95 -3.16
CA TYR A 48 -11.67 11.71 -4.60
C TYR A 48 -11.54 10.23 -4.89
N CYS A 49 -12.07 9.81 -6.05
CA CYS A 49 -11.78 8.49 -6.62
C CYS A 49 -10.35 8.49 -7.16
N GLY A 50 -9.39 8.13 -6.31
CA GLY A 50 -7.97 8.34 -6.52
C GLY A 50 -7.43 7.69 -7.79
N ILE A 51 -6.63 8.44 -8.56
CA ILE A 51 -5.97 7.94 -9.77
C ILE A 51 -5.01 6.81 -9.41
N LEU A 52 -4.28 6.95 -8.30
CA LEU A 52 -3.38 5.91 -7.77
C LEU A 52 -4.12 4.66 -7.24
N LEU A 53 -5.45 4.72 -7.11
CA LEU A 53 -6.31 3.57 -6.82
C LEU A 53 -6.90 2.94 -8.11
N GLY A 54 -6.47 3.38 -9.28
CA GLY A 54 -7.10 3.02 -10.55
C GLY A 54 -8.46 3.69 -10.78
N GLY A 55 -8.73 4.78 -10.08
CA GLY A 55 -9.97 5.52 -10.13
C GLY A 55 -10.03 6.59 -11.21
N CYS A 56 -11.22 7.17 -11.37
CA CYS A 56 -11.51 8.16 -12.42
C CYS A 56 -11.09 9.60 -12.06
N GLY A 57 -10.55 9.85 -10.88
CA GLY A 57 -10.14 11.19 -10.42
C GLY A 57 -11.29 12.11 -10.00
N LYS A 58 -12.56 11.72 -10.14
CA LYS A 58 -13.71 12.55 -9.78
C LYS A 58 -13.88 12.62 -8.26
N ARG A 59 -14.53 13.71 -7.81
CA ARG A 59 -14.98 13.84 -6.42
C ARG A 59 -15.98 12.77 -6.06
N LEU A 60 -15.91 12.29 -4.83
CA LEU A 60 -16.81 11.33 -4.22
C LEU A 60 -17.63 12.01 -3.13
N SER A 61 -18.88 11.55 -2.97
CA SER A 61 -19.76 12.01 -1.89
C SER A 61 -19.84 10.93 -0.81
N PRO A 62 -19.43 11.19 0.44
CA PRO A 62 -19.64 10.24 1.53
C PRO A 62 -21.13 10.15 1.84
N LYS A 63 -21.67 8.93 1.85
CA LYS A 63 -23.08 8.62 2.08
C LYS A 63 -23.24 7.91 3.41
N ARG A 64 -24.03 8.52 4.30
CA ARG A 64 -24.40 7.98 5.59
C ARG A 64 -25.73 7.25 5.49
N TYR A 65 -25.80 6.03 5.99
CA TYR A 65 -27.01 5.22 6.06
C TYR A 65 -27.12 4.56 7.43
N THR A 66 -28.34 4.34 7.90
CA THR A 66 -28.65 3.63 9.15
C THR A 66 -29.10 2.20 8.91
N ASP A 67 -29.55 1.90 7.70
CA ASP A 67 -30.17 0.63 7.27
C ASP A 67 -29.28 -0.17 6.32
N LYS A 68 -28.21 0.43 5.81
CA LYS A 68 -27.25 -0.21 4.92
C LYS A 68 -25.83 0.34 5.14
N LYS A 69 -24.82 -0.31 4.51
CA LYS A 69 -23.42 0.12 4.60
C LYS A 69 -23.20 1.54 4.13
N CYS A 70 -22.56 2.38 4.94
CA CYS A 70 -22.05 3.67 4.51
C CYS A 70 -20.98 3.48 3.44
N HIS A 71 -20.91 4.34 2.45
CA HIS A 71 -19.98 4.24 1.33
C HIS A 71 -19.71 5.61 0.69
N PHE A 72 -18.67 5.70 -0.12
CA PHE A 72 -18.51 6.81 -1.06
C PHE A 72 -19.31 6.54 -2.33
N ALA A 73 -19.93 7.57 -2.89
CA ALA A 73 -20.68 7.48 -4.14
C ALA A 73 -20.14 8.47 -5.18
N HIS A 74 -20.04 8.01 -6.42
CA HIS A 74 -19.81 8.88 -7.58
C HIS A 74 -21.04 9.72 -7.89
N ARG A 75 -20.83 10.92 -8.42
CA ARG A 75 -21.91 11.74 -9.01
C ARG A 75 -22.10 11.34 -10.48
N PRO A 76 -23.35 11.13 -10.95
CA PRO A 76 -23.61 10.83 -12.35
C PRO A 76 -23.13 11.95 -13.30
N PRO A 77 -22.75 11.63 -14.56
CA PRO A 77 -22.64 10.29 -15.12
C PRO A 77 -21.37 9.57 -14.61
N VAL A 78 -21.50 8.25 -14.39
CA VAL A 78 -20.42 7.42 -13.83
C VAL A 78 -19.84 6.51 -14.90
N HIS A 79 -18.56 6.71 -15.19
CA HIS A 79 -17.73 5.80 -15.96
C HIS A 79 -16.45 5.62 -15.16
N CYS A 80 -16.39 4.58 -14.36
CA CYS A 80 -15.25 4.33 -13.48
C CYS A 80 -14.99 2.83 -13.36
N ARG A 81 -13.79 2.41 -13.76
CA ARG A 81 -13.38 1.01 -13.66
C ARG A 81 -13.60 0.40 -12.28
N ARG A 82 -13.36 1.16 -11.20
CA ARG A 82 -13.54 0.67 -9.83
C ARG A 82 -14.98 0.31 -9.49
N THR A 83 -15.94 0.92 -10.18
CA THR A 83 -17.38 0.58 -10.01
C THR A 83 -17.82 -0.53 -10.95
N GLU A 84 -17.11 -0.76 -12.05
CA GLU A 84 -17.44 -1.75 -13.07
C GLU A 84 -16.86 -3.13 -12.76
N VAL A 85 -15.59 -3.17 -12.27
CA VAL A 85 -14.85 -4.42 -11.99
C VAL A 85 -14.59 -4.66 -10.51
N GLY A 86 -15.05 -3.77 -9.64
CA GLY A 86 -14.82 -3.82 -8.20
C GLY A 86 -13.58 -3.04 -7.74
N GLU A 87 -13.52 -2.84 -6.43
CA GLU A 87 -12.41 -2.15 -5.79
C GLU A 87 -11.28 -3.12 -5.49
N ASP A 88 -10.11 -2.69 -5.81
CA ASP A 88 -8.88 -3.36 -5.42
C ASP A 88 -8.32 -2.78 -4.11
N SER A 89 -7.40 -3.51 -3.46
CA SER A 89 -6.74 -3.07 -2.24
C SER A 89 -5.99 -1.75 -2.44
N ALA A 90 -6.02 -0.88 -1.43
CA ALA A 90 -5.22 0.36 -1.36
C ALA A 90 -3.87 0.15 -0.64
N ASP A 91 -3.46 -1.09 -0.40
CA ASP A 91 -2.30 -1.43 0.42
C ASP A 91 -1.01 -0.79 -0.09
N HIS A 92 -0.83 -0.68 -1.42
CA HIS A 92 0.33 0.02 -2.01
C HIS A 92 0.47 1.47 -1.54
N LEU A 93 -0.64 2.20 -1.36
CA LEU A 93 -0.60 3.58 -0.85
C LEU A 93 -0.27 3.61 0.65
N TYR A 94 -0.89 2.71 1.44
CA TYR A 94 -0.58 2.60 2.87
C TYR A 94 0.88 2.23 3.09
N ILE A 95 1.40 1.26 2.34
CA ILE A 95 2.80 0.82 2.43
C ILE A 95 3.74 1.96 2.02
N GLY A 96 3.53 2.59 0.87
CA GLY A 96 4.39 3.67 0.39
C GLY A 96 4.50 4.81 1.38
N ARG A 97 3.38 5.25 1.95
CA ARG A 97 3.38 6.28 2.99
C ARG A 97 4.03 5.83 4.28
N ALA A 98 3.69 4.65 4.78
CA ALA A 98 4.26 4.15 6.03
C ALA A 98 5.79 4.02 5.95
N VAL A 99 6.31 3.53 4.82
CA VAL A 99 7.75 3.43 4.59
C VAL A 99 8.39 4.82 4.52
N ALA A 100 7.75 5.78 3.84
CA ALA A 100 8.28 7.14 3.77
C ALA A 100 8.28 7.83 5.15
N ASP A 101 7.19 7.71 5.91
CA ASP A 101 7.08 8.27 7.25
C ASP A 101 8.08 7.62 8.22
N TRP A 102 8.26 6.30 8.13
CA TRP A 102 9.26 5.57 8.90
C TRP A 102 10.68 6.01 8.56
N LEU A 103 11.04 6.17 7.28
CA LEU A 103 12.33 6.71 6.87
C LEU A 103 12.56 8.11 7.45
N GLY A 104 11.54 8.98 7.48
CA GLY A 104 11.60 10.27 8.13
C GLY A 104 11.91 10.17 9.63
N GLN A 105 11.30 9.20 10.34
CA GLN A 105 11.59 8.91 11.76
C GLN A 105 13.01 8.36 11.96
N GLN A 106 13.57 7.65 10.97
CA GLN A 106 14.98 7.21 10.95
C GLN A 106 15.95 8.33 10.56
N GLY A 107 15.48 9.58 10.47
CA GLY A 107 16.31 10.75 10.17
C GLY A 107 16.58 10.99 8.67
N GLN A 108 15.95 10.21 7.79
CA GLN A 108 16.13 10.38 6.35
C GLN A 108 15.38 11.61 5.83
N ARG A 109 16.04 12.39 5.00
CA ARG A 109 15.46 13.59 4.33
C ARG A 109 15.29 13.33 2.84
N ALA A 110 14.44 14.15 2.20
CA ALA A 110 14.17 14.06 0.76
C ALA A 110 13.77 12.65 0.31
N VAL A 111 12.81 12.06 1.04
CA VAL A 111 12.24 10.76 0.68
C VAL A 111 11.25 10.96 -0.47
N HIS A 112 11.40 10.20 -1.54
CA HIS A 112 10.55 10.25 -2.72
C HIS A 112 9.83 8.91 -2.92
N VAL A 113 8.51 8.95 -3.04
CA VAL A 113 7.67 7.78 -3.30
C VAL A 113 7.14 7.83 -4.72
N VAL A 114 7.32 6.76 -5.46
CA VAL A 114 6.81 6.59 -6.82
C VAL A 114 6.01 5.32 -6.91
N TYR A 115 4.73 5.46 -7.28
CA TYR A 115 3.82 4.34 -7.53
C TYR A 115 3.88 4.00 -9.01
N LYS A 116 4.34 2.79 -9.33
CA LYS A 116 4.53 2.36 -10.71
C LYS A 116 3.49 1.34 -11.12
N PRO A 117 2.84 1.54 -12.27
CA PRO A 117 2.08 0.48 -12.88
C PRO A 117 3.03 -0.59 -13.43
N GLU A 118 2.70 -1.85 -13.23
CA GLU A 118 3.22 -2.95 -14.02
C GLU A 118 2.07 -3.52 -14.85
N GLY A 119 2.19 -3.45 -16.18
CA GLY A 119 1.09 -3.80 -17.07
C GLY A 119 -0.05 -2.77 -17.00
N HIS A 120 -1.25 -3.24 -16.69
CA HIS A 120 -2.46 -2.40 -16.62
C HIS A 120 -2.87 -1.97 -15.20
N GLN A 121 -2.09 -2.32 -14.18
CA GLN A 121 -2.45 -2.06 -12.78
C GLN A 121 -1.46 -1.10 -12.10
N VAL A 122 -1.98 -0.01 -11.55
CA VAL A 122 -1.21 1.06 -10.88
C VAL A 122 -0.61 0.64 -9.52
N ARG A 123 -0.85 -0.61 -9.06
CA ARG A 123 -0.69 -1.04 -7.66
C ARG A 123 0.43 -2.03 -7.41
N GLU A 124 1.26 -2.25 -8.39
CA GLU A 124 2.11 -3.43 -8.40
C GLU A 124 3.48 -3.18 -7.80
N VAL A 125 3.98 -1.95 -7.95
CA VAL A 125 5.30 -1.58 -7.47
C VAL A 125 5.28 -0.21 -6.80
N VAL A 126 5.91 -0.14 -5.63
CA VAL A 126 6.18 1.14 -4.96
C VAL A 126 7.69 1.28 -4.78
N ASP A 127 8.23 2.35 -5.33
CA ASP A 127 9.63 2.74 -5.15
C ASP A 127 9.74 3.87 -4.13
N VAL A 128 10.48 3.64 -3.06
CA VAL A 128 10.80 4.66 -2.06
C VAL A 128 12.29 4.91 -2.09
N SER A 129 12.69 6.06 -2.66
CA SER A 129 14.10 6.45 -2.76
C SER A 129 14.46 7.55 -1.78
N TYR A 130 15.69 7.52 -1.28
CA TYR A 130 16.25 8.48 -0.33
C TYR A 130 17.77 8.62 -0.52
N GLU A 131 18.42 9.46 0.24
CA GLU A 131 19.86 9.79 0.05
C GLU A 131 20.19 10.20 -1.40
N ALA A 132 19.44 11.18 -1.93
CA ALA A 132 19.56 11.66 -3.31
C ALA A 132 19.41 10.55 -4.37
N GLY A 133 18.60 9.52 -4.07
CA GLY A 133 18.31 8.41 -4.96
C GLY A 133 19.36 7.29 -4.94
N ARG A 134 20.39 7.38 -4.09
CA ARG A 134 21.41 6.34 -3.96
C ARG A 134 20.82 5.06 -3.37
N ARG A 135 19.89 5.20 -2.42
CA ARG A 135 19.19 4.11 -1.75
C ARG A 135 17.76 3.97 -2.26
N LEU A 136 17.32 2.74 -2.43
CA LEU A 136 15.98 2.42 -2.89
C LEU A 136 15.40 1.26 -2.07
N ILE A 137 14.21 1.46 -1.53
CA ILE A 137 13.35 0.38 -1.06
C ILE A 137 12.32 0.12 -2.16
N ARG A 138 12.34 -1.04 -2.77
CA ARG A 138 11.35 -1.47 -3.75
C ARG A 138 10.37 -2.45 -3.14
N VAL A 139 9.10 -2.06 -3.14
CA VAL A 139 7.98 -2.92 -2.75
C VAL A 139 7.43 -3.58 -4.00
N GLN A 140 7.51 -4.90 -4.08
CA GLN A 140 7.01 -5.70 -5.20
C GLN A 140 5.76 -6.46 -4.74
N LEU A 141 4.59 -5.95 -5.09
CA LEU A 141 3.29 -6.57 -4.79
C LEU A 141 2.80 -7.45 -5.93
N ALA A 142 3.13 -7.11 -7.18
CA ALA A 142 2.78 -7.90 -8.35
C ALA A 142 3.58 -9.20 -8.43
N ARG A 143 2.95 -10.18 -9.07
CA ARG A 143 3.63 -11.42 -9.44
C ARG A 143 4.58 -11.16 -10.61
N ARG A 144 5.81 -11.65 -10.49
CA ARG A 144 6.82 -11.66 -11.56
C ARG A 144 7.45 -13.03 -11.68
N SER A 145 7.96 -13.34 -12.85
CA SER A 145 8.85 -14.48 -13.04
C SER A 145 10.22 -14.20 -12.44
N LYS A 146 10.96 -15.25 -12.12
CA LYS A 146 12.35 -15.16 -11.63
C LYS A 146 13.23 -14.35 -12.57
N ARG A 147 13.14 -14.64 -13.87
CA ARG A 147 13.94 -13.98 -14.93
C ARG A 147 13.69 -12.46 -14.99
N GLU A 148 12.43 -12.05 -14.94
CA GLU A 148 12.06 -10.62 -14.94
C GLU A 148 12.56 -9.90 -13.68
N TRP A 149 12.47 -10.57 -12.53
CA TRP A 149 12.97 -10.02 -11.28
C TRP A 149 14.50 -9.90 -11.29
N GLU A 150 15.23 -10.94 -11.73
CA GLU A 150 16.70 -10.90 -11.83
C GLU A 150 17.17 -9.78 -12.76
N GLY A 151 16.50 -9.59 -13.90
CA GLY A 151 16.79 -8.49 -14.82
C GLY A 151 16.54 -7.12 -14.17
N ALA A 152 15.38 -6.93 -13.52
CA ALA A 152 15.05 -5.70 -12.83
C ALA A 152 16.01 -5.43 -11.65
N ASN A 153 16.38 -6.46 -10.88
CA ASN A 153 17.34 -6.33 -9.79
C ASN A 153 18.72 -5.89 -10.28
N ALA A 154 19.22 -6.46 -11.37
CA ALA A 154 20.50 -6.08 -11.97
C ALA A 154 20.47 -4.61 -12.44
N GLU A 155 19.44 -4.21 -13.17
CA GLU A 155 19.27 -2.85 -13.68
C GLU A 155 19.16 -1.82 -12.55
N LEU A 156 18.36 -2.13 -11.51
CA LEU A 156 18.16 -1.22 -10.39
C LEU A 156 19.42 -1.03 -9.56
N ARG A 157 20.21 -2.09 -9.33
CA ARG A 157 21.46 -1.98 -8.57
C ARG A 157 22.53 -1.13 -9.25
N VAL A 158 22.48 -0.96 -10.56
CA VAL A 158 23.34 -0.02 -11.29
C VAL A 158 23.00 1.43 -10.90
N ARG A 159 21.72 1.74 -10.76
CA ARG A 159 21.24 3.10 -10.43
C ARG A 159 21.17 3.36 -8.92
N HIS A 160 20.86 2.32 -8.16
CA HIS A 160 20.69 2.34 -6.71
C HIS A 160 21.55 1.23 -6.11
N PRO A 161 22.84 1.48 -5.82
CA PRO A 161 23.74 0.45 -5.31
C PRO A 161 23.22 -0.23 -4.03
N GLU A 162 22.48 0.53 -3.23
CA GLU A 162 21.85 0.07 -2.00
C GLU A 162 20.34 -0.10 -2.24
N LEU A 163 19.96 -1.35 -2.54
CA LEU A 163 18.61 -1.74 -2.91
C LEU A 163 18.06 -2.79 -1.95
N ASP A 164 16.99 -2.43 -1.25
CA ASP A 164 16.20 -3.33 -0.44
C ASP A 164 14.93 -3.76 -1.18
N TRP A 165 14.59 -5.04 -1.11
CA TRP A 165 13.35 -5.58 -1.64
C TRP A 165 12.39 -5.92 -0.51
N LEU A 166 11.15 -5.43 -0.61
CA LEU A 166 10.01 -5.85 0.19
C LEU A 166 9.01 -6.58 -0.73
N PHE A 167 8.80 -7.85 -0.48
CA PHE A 167 7.89 -8.66 -1.28
C PHE A 167 6.50 -8.73 -0.65
N GLY A 168 5.46 -8.75 -1.47
CA GLY A 168 4.09 -9.01 -1.00
C GLY A 168 4.00 -10.36 -0.26
N PRO A 169 2.96 -10.55 0.57
CA PRO A 169 2.88 -11.71 1.48
C PRO A 169 2.87 -13.05 0.74
N ASP A 170 2.31 -13.10 -0.47
CA ASP A 170 2.20 -14.32 -1.29
C ASP A 170 3.22 -14.40 -2.43
N SER A 171 4.23 -13.53 -2.42
CA SER A 171 5.22 -13.46 -3.50
C SER A 171 6.18 -14.65 -3.46
N LEU A 172 6.27 -15.41 -4.54
CA LEU A 172 7.25 -16.49 -4.70
C LEU A 172 8.68 -15.97 -4.88
N LEU A 173 8.85 -14.70 -5.26
CA LEU A 173 10.15 -14.05 -5.41
C LEU A 173 10.95 -14.03 -4.10
N ALA A 174 10.24 -13.95 -2.96
CA ALA A 174 10.87 -14.00 -1.65
C ALA A 174 11.63 -15.32 -1.41
N ASN A 175 11.13 -16.45 -1.93
CA ASN A 175 11.82 -17.73 -1.80
C ASN A 175 13.17 -17.71 -2.53
N TRP A 176 13.22 -17.14 -3.73
CA TRP A 176 14.49 -16.98 -4.47
C TRP A 176 15.45 -16.01 -3.79
N GLN A 177 14.94 -14.99 -3.15
CA GLN A 177 15.75 -14.09 -2.34
C GLN A 177 16.35 -14.83 -1.12
N VAL A 178 15.57 -15.69 -0.45
CA VAL A 178 16.04 -16.56 0.64
C VAL A 178 17.15 -17.49 0.17
N GLU A 179 16.98 -18.15 -0.98
CA GLU A 179 18.01 -19.01 -1.58
C GLU A 179 19.33 -18.25 -1.83
N ARG A 180 19.24 -16.97 -2.19
CA ARG A 180 20.39 -16.15 -2.58
C ARG A 180 21.17 -15.57 -1.41
N GLN A 181 20.48 -15.11 -0.36
CA GLN A 181 21.09 -14.36 0.75
C GLN A 181 20.74 -14.89 2.14
N GLY A 182 20.01 -16.00 2.23
CA GLY A 182 19.65 -16.63 3.52
C GLY A 182 18.36 -16.10 4.14
N TYR A 183 17.83 -14.95 3.67
CA TYR A 183 16.56 -14.39 4.14
C TYR A 183 15.88 -13.55 3.07
N ALA A 184 14.61 -13.23 3.27
CA ALA A 184 13.90 -12.22 2.51
C ALA A 184 13.00 -11.40 3.43
N LEU A 185 12.77 -10.13 3.04
CA LEU A 185 11.79 -9.27 3.69
C LEU A 185 10.48 -9.27 2.92
N ARG A 186 9.38 -9.43 3.65
CA ARG A 186 8.02 -9.32 3.13
C ARG A 186 7.32 -8.10 3.72
N VAL A 187 6.25 -7.68 3.10
CA VAL A 187 5.42 -6.57 3.59
C VAL A 187 3.95 -6.91 3.45
N GLN A 188 3.16 -6.57 4.45
CA GLN A 188 1.70 -6.66 4.40
C GLN A 188 1.04 -5.50 5.14
N CYS A 189 -0.25 -5.32 4.85
CA CYS A 189 -1.12 -4.43 5.61
C CYS A 189 -2.10 -5.26 6.45
N ARG A 190 -2.15 -4.97 7.75
CA ARG A 190 -3.17 -5.50 8.65
C ARG A 190 -4.22 -4.44 8.94
N SER A 191 -5.49 -4.80 8.86
CA SER A 191 -6.59 -3.87 9.16
C SER A 191 -6.64 -3.52 10.65
N LEU A 192 -6.68 -2.24 10.95
CA LEU A 192 -6.90 -1.68 12.29
C LEU A 192 -8.08 -0.70 12.21
N GLY A 193 -9.31 -1.21 12.36
CA GLY A 193 -10.51 -0.41 12.18
C GLY A 193 -10.56 0.21 10.78
N THR A 194 -10.49 1.54 10.70
CA THR A 194 -10.49 2.31 9.44
C THR A 194 -9.10 2.61 8.90
N THR A 195 -8.04 2.17 9.58
CA THR A 195 -6.64 2.34 9.18
C THR A 195 -5.99 1.00 8.91
N ARG A 196 -4.77 1.05 8.36
CA ARG A 196 -3.94 -0.12 8.10
C ARG A 196 -2.62 0.01 8.81
N ALA A 197 -2.21 -1.02 9.54
CA ALA A 197 -0.85 -1.16 10.03
C ALA A 197 0.00 -1.87 9.00
N VAL A 198 1.21 -1.35 8.76
CA VAL A 198 2.19 -1.98 7.88
C VAL A 198 3.12 -2.83 8.72
N GLU A 199 3.25 -4.10 8.36
CA GLU A 199 4.10 -5.08 9.02
C GLU A 199 5.17 -5.58 8.04
N ILE A 200 6.37 -5.82 8.57
CA ILE A 200 7.50 -6.41 7.84
C ILE A 200 7.67 -7.84 8.31
N GLY A 201 7.65 -8.75 7.37
CA GLY A 201 7.88 -10.18 7.60
C GLY A 201 9.32 -10.54 7.30
N THR A 202 9.98 -11.25 8.22
CA THR A 202 11.28 -11.87 7.98
C THR A 202 11.06 -13.33 7.63
N GLN A 203 11.48 -13.73 6.45
CA GLN A 203 11.43 -15.10 5.98
C GLN A 203 12.84 -15.70 5.99
N PHE A 204 13.00 -16.80 6.70
CA PHE A 204 14.19 -17.66 6.65
C PHE A 204 13.90 -18.98 5.93
N PRO A 205 14.93 -19.77 5.56
CA PRO A 205 14.71 -21.14 5.07
C PRO A 205 13.97 -21.97 6.12
N ASP A 206 13.00 -22.76 5.68
CA ASP A 206 12.31 -23.78 6.48
C ASP A 206 11.63 -23.27 7.78
N ARG A 207 11.32 -21.97 7.84
CA ARG A 207 10.61 -21.35 8.96
C ARG A 207 9.39 -20.57 8.48
N PRO A 208 8.35 -20.45 9.29
CA PRO A 208 7.25 -19.51 9.04
C PRO A 208 7.78 -18.08 8.95
N VAL A 209 7.08 -17.23 8.19
CA VAL A 209 7.38 -15.80 8.16
C VAL A 209 7.08 -15.19 9.53
N GLU A 210 8.03 -14.50 10.09
CA GLU A 210 7.91 -13.81 11.37
C GLU A 210 7.59 -12.32 11.11
N TRP A 211 6.39 -11.90 11.53
CA TRP A 211 5.90 -10.55 11.29
C TRP A 211 6.18 -9.62 12.47
N THR A 212 6.63 -8.39 12.15
CA THR A 212 6.86 -7.32 13.13
C THR A 212 6.32 -6.00 12.58
N SER A 213 5.99 -5.06 13.46
CA SER A 213 5.59 -3.71 13.04
C SER A 213 6.75 -3.02 12.31
N LEU A 214 6.44 -2.26 11.25
CA LEU A 214 7.46 -1.43 10.59
C LEU A 214 8.15 -0.46 11.57
N SER A 215 7.44 0.02 12.61
CA SER A 215 8.00 0.90 13.63
C SER A 215 9.07 0.25 14.52
N GLU A 216 9.12 -1.07 14.58
CA GLU A 216 10.13 -1.84 15.34
C GLU A 216 11.37 -2.17 14.50
N CYS A 217 11.30 -1.91 13.18
CA CYS A 217 12.43 -2.08 12.29
C CYS A 217 13.41 -0.90 12.41
N THR A 218 14.67 -1.16 12.15
CA THR A 218 15.76 -0.17 12.16
C THR A 218 16.36 -0.04 10.76
N LEU A 219 16.73 1.16 10.38
CA LEU A 219 17.51 1.40 9.16
C LEU A 219 19.00 1.41 9.50
N THR A 220 19.76 0.54 8.86
CA THR A 220 21.23 0.48 8.96
C THR A 220 21.87 0.83 7.62
N PRO A 221 23.21 1.00 7.56
CA PRO A 221 23.91 1.14 6.29
C PRO A 221 23.67 -0.05 5.34
N GLU A 222 23.44 -1.25 5.86
CA GLU A 222 23.20 -2.47 5.08
C GLU A 222 21.75 -2.61 4.60
N GLY A 223 20.82 -1.82 5.14
CA GLY A 223 19.40 -1.82 4.77
C GLY A 223 18.45 -1.92 5.95
N ILE A 224 17.26 -2.44 5.68
CA ILE A 224 16.19 -2.64 6.68
C ILE A 224 16.54 -3.84 7.55
N VAL A 225 16.60 -3.64 8.86
CA VAL A 225 16.82 -4.68 9.85
C VAL A 225 15.58 -4.84 10.73
N THR A 226 15.02 -6.03 10.74
CA THR A 226 13.93 -6.41 11.66
C THR A 226 14.51 -6.95 12.96
N PRO A 227 13.77 -6.94 14.09
CA PRO A 227 14.22 -7.59 15.33
C PRO A 227 14.65 -9.04 15.13
N ASN A 228 13.98 -9.76 14.23
CA ASN A 228 14.24 -11.17 13.95
C ASN A 228 15.57 -11.42 13.20
N LEU A 229 16.09 -10.42 12.47
CA LEU A 229 17.40 -10.47 11.85
C LEU A 229 18.55 -10.24 12.84
N LEU A 230 18.29 -9.57 13.97
CA LEU A 230 19.30 -9.30 15.00
C LEU A 230 19.58 -10.53 15.89
N HIS A 231 18.68 -11.50 15.90
CA HIS A 231 18.77 -12.69 16.75
C HIS A 231 19.25 -13.95 16.00
N THR A 232 19.74 -13.79 14.78
CA THR A 232 20.28 -14.85 13.93
C THR A 232 21.77 -14.68 13.75
#